data_709357f5ee932e0a8ec1f20cf4ae6459
#
_entry.id   709357f5ee932e0a8ec1f20cf4ae6459
#
_cell.length_a   1.000
_cell.length_b   1.000
_cell.length_c   1.000
_cell.angle_alpha   90.00
_cell.angle_beta   90.00
_cell.angle_gamma   90.00
#
_symmetry.space_group_name_H-M   'P 1'
#
loop_
_entity.id
_entity.type
_entity.pdbx_description
1 polymer ?
#
loop_
_entity_poly.entity_id
_entity_poly.type
_entity_poly.pdbx_seq_one_letter_code
_entity_poly.pdbx_strand_id
1 'polypeptide(L)'
;MLHKLFRTPLPIVAAALALAALPAPAAEVTYKVELSGAQIVPDPVKTPASGQLELKVSPNGQSVSYVLTVKDLENASEGDIHLGPAGANGPLVVKIFHANVPKKGPFSGVLAEGKFTAADLQGSMKGAPLSELLEMFAEGNAYLNVHTSDGVDPPNSGPGDYRLGEIRGQIKR
;
A
#
# COMPACT_ATOMS: atom_id res chain seq x y z
N MET A 1 -41.28 -67.57 -47.35
CA MET A 1 -41.55 -66.23 -46.85
C MET A 1 -40.46 -65.83 -45.90
N LEU A 2 -39.54 -64.91 -46.35
CA LEU A 2 -38.36 -64.51 -45.59
C LEU A 2 -38.63 -63.13 -44.95
N HIS A 3 -38.70 -63.07 -43.62
CA HIS A 3 -38.90 -61.79 -42.89
C HIS A 3 -37.56 -61.12 -42.72
N LYS A 4 -37.33 -59.97 -43.37
CA LYS A 4 -36.22 -59.12 -43.20
C LYS A 4 -36.43 -58.25 -41.90
N LEU A 5 -35.67 -58.52 -40.86
CA LEU A 5 -35.59 -57.68 -39.68
C LEU A 5 -34.74 -56.42 -40.00
N PHE A 6 -35.41 -55.25 -40.05
CA PHE A 6 -34.73 -53.93 -40.08
C PHE A 6 -34.27 -53.61 -38.70
N ARG A 7 -32.92 -53.56 -38.50
CA ARG A 7 -32.28 -52.99 -37.32
C ARG A 7 -32.09 -51.47 -37.53
N THR A 8 -32.83 -50.66 -36.79
CA THR A 8 -32.59 -49.23 -36.72
C THR A 8 -31.35 -48.91 -35.85
N PRO A 9 -30.39 -48.07 -36.33
CA PRO A 9 -29.30 -47.66 -35.48
C PRO A 9 -29.70 -46.66 -34.42
N LEU A 10 -29.34 -46.90 -33.15
CA LEU A 10 -29.45 -45.92 -32.07
C LEU A 10 -28.52 -44.75 -32.34
N PRO A 11 -28.93 -43.48 -32.08
CA PRO A 11 -28.03 -42.36 -32.14
C PRO A 11 -27.09 -42.34 -30.91
N ILE A 12 -25.79 -42.29 -31.15
CA ILE A 12 -24.78 -42.07 -30.12
C ILE A 12 -24.83 -40.56 -29.82
N VAL A 13 -25.37 -40.20 -28.66
CA VAL A 13 -25.28 -38.83 -28.14
C VAL A 13 -23.89 -38.67 -27.50
N ALA A 14 -22.96 -38.01 -28.20
CA ALA A 14 -21.69 -37.60 -27.63
C ALA A 14 -21.91 -36.41 -26.70
N ALA A 15 -21.87 -36.64 -25.38
CA ALA A 15 -21.87 -35.58 -24.40
C ALA A 15 -20.49 -34.88 -24.41
N ALA A 16 -20.44 -33.69 -24.97
CA ALA A 16 -19.25 -32.84 -24.89
C ALA A 16 -19.11 -32.28 -23.45
N LEU A 17 -18.14 -32.79 -22.71
CA LEU A 17 -17.79 -32.25 -21.39
C LEU A 17 -17.06 -30.92 -21.61
N ALA A 18 -17.76 -29.79 -21.39
CA ALA A 18 -17.13 -28.47 -21.40
C ALA A 18 -16.28 -28.32 -20.13
N LEU A 19 -14.96 -28.39 -20.29
CA LEU A 19 -14.01 -28.09 -19.24
C LEU A 19 -14.05 -26.58 -19.01
N ALA A 20 -14.74 -26.12 -17.94
CA ALA A 20 -14.71 -24.73 -17.53
C ALA A 20 -13.27 -24.40 -17.05
N ALA A 21 -12.57 -23.55 -17.79
CA ALA A 21 -11.27 -23.03 -17.36
C ALA A 21 -11.48 -22.20 -16.08
N LEU A 22 -10.84 -22.62 -14.99
CA LEU A 22 -10.77 -21.80 -13.77
C LEU A 22 -10.03 -20.50 -14.11
N PRO A 23 -10.51 -19.32 -13.65
CA PRO A 23 -9.79 -18.08 -13.85
C PRO A 23 -8.41 -18.19 -13.19
N ALA A 24 -7.38 -17.81 -13.93
CA ALA A 24 -6.03 -17.72 -13.38
C ALA A 24 -6.03 -16.71 -12.21
N PRO A 25 -5.31 -16.99 -11.11
CA PRO A 25 -5.20 -16.02 -10.02
C PRO A 25 -4.63 -14.71 -10.56
N ALA A 26 -5.22 -13.59 -10.16
CA ALA A 26 -4.69 -12.27 -10.52
C ALA A 26 -3.25 -12.15 -10.00
N ALA A 27 -2.37 -11.55 -10.81
CA ALA A 27 -0.97 -11.34 -10.40
C ALA A 27 -0.90 -10.39 -9.19
N GLU A 28 0.00 -10.67 -8.25
CA GLU A 28 0.29 -9.78 -7.13
C GLU A 28 0.83 -8.44 -7.66
N VAL A 29 0.25 -7.35 -7.19
CA VAL A 29 0.70 -6.00 -7.55
C VAL A 29 1.60 -5.46 -6.44
N THR A 30 2.84 -5.07 -6.80
CA THR A 30 3.81 -4.52 -5.86
C THR A 30 4.12 -3.07 -6.20
N TYR A 31 4.13 -2.20 -5.18
CA TYR A 31 4.63 -0.82 -5.26
C TYR A 31 5.93 -0.73 -4.45
N LYS A 32 6.96 -0.09 -5.03
CA LYS A 32 8.22 0.24 -4.34
C LYS A 32 8.38 1.75 -4.35
N VAL A 33 8.46 2.32 -3.17
CA VAL A 33 8.39 3.77 -2.95
C VAL A 33 9.62 4.22 -2.20
N GLU A 34 10.40 5.11 -2.82
CA GLU A 34 11.54 5.75 -2.17
C GLU A 34 11.08 7.00 -1.42
N LEU A 35 11.52 7.13 -0.15
CA LEU A 35 11.21 8.26 0.70
C LEU A 35 12.44 9.13 0.91
N SER A 36 12.25 10.44 0.84
CA SER A 36 13.30 11.43 1.10
C SER A 36 12.74 12.75 1.63
N GLY A 37 13.56 13.54 2.28
CA GLY A 37 13.21 14.89 2.71
C GLY A 37 12.94 15.84 1.53
N ALA A 38 13.55 15.58 0.37
CA ALA A 38 13.33 16.38 -0.84
C ALA A 38 11.89 16.31 -1.39
N GLN A 39 11.11 15.28 -1.00
CA GLN A 39 9.71 15.12 -1.41
C GLN A 39 8.71 15.74 -0.42
N ILE A 40 9.17 16.26 0.71
CA ILE A 40 8.30 16.98 1.67
C ILE A 40 7.81 18.29 1.04
N VAL A 41 6.55 18.60 1.28
CA VAL A 41 5.89 19.82 0.80
C VAL A 41 5.19 20.54 1.97
N PRO A 42 5.06 21.88 1.91
CA PRO A 42 5.46 22.75 0.82
C PRO A 42 6.97 22.95 0.70
N ASP A 43 7.72 22.82 1.79
CA ASP A 43 9.15 23.10 1.85
C ASP A 43 9.94 21.80 2.05
N PRO A 44 10.83 21.43 1.10
CA PRO A 44 11.71 20.27 1.26
C PRO A 44 12.56 20.35 2.53
N VAL A 45 12.68 19.20 3.18
CA VAL A 45 13.47 19.06 4.43
C VAL A 45 14.88 18.60 4.11
N LYS A 46 15.88 19.27 4.73
CA LYS A 46 17.27 18.84 4.67
C LYS A 46 17.54 17.85 5.81
N THR A 47 17.60 16.58 5.47
CA THR A 47 17.85 15.49 6.42
C THR A 47 18.74 14.42 5.76
N PRO A 48 19.57 13.70 6.53
CA PRO A 48 20.23 12.49 6.06
C PRO A 48 19.28 11.31 5.97
N ALA A 49 18.08 11.41 6.56
CA ALA A 49 17.11 10.34 6.62
C ALA A 49 16.57 10.00 5.22
N SER A 50 16.37 8.72 4.99
CA SER A 50 15.74 8.16 3.79
C SER A 50 14.94 6.92 4.14
N GLY A 51 14.12 6.44 3.23
CA GLY A 51 13.36 5.21 3.45
C GLY A 51 12.90 4.55 2.16
N GLN A 52 12.42 3.32 2.31
CA GLN A 52 11.78 2.55 1.26
C GLN A 52 10.53 1.89 1.83
N LEU A 53 9.41 2.07 1.14
CA LEU A 53 8.16 1.35 1.41
C LEU A 53 7.92 0.34 0.29
N GLU A 54 7.72 -0.91 0.66
CA GLU A 54 7.19 -1.94 -0.23
C GLU A 54 5.74 -2.23 0.16
N LEU A 55 4.83 -2.13 -0.82
CA LEU A 55 3.41 -2.50 -0.67
C LEU A 55 3.10 -3.65 -1.61
N LYS A 56 2.47 -4.72 -1.10
CA LYS A 56 2.02 -5.87 -1.88
C LYS A 56 0.52 -6.06 -1.73
N VAL A 57 -0.19 -5.90 -2.83
CA VAL A 57 -1.63 -6.12 -2.90
C VAL A 57 -1.91 -7.60 -3.04
N SER A 58 -2.77 -8.16 -2.18
CA SER A 58 -3.18 -9.56 -2.29
C SER A 58 -3.89 -9.83 -3.63
N PRO A 59 -3.81 -11.05 -4.18
CA PRO A 59 -4.42 -11.39 -5.48
C PRO A 59 -5.93 -11.11 -5.58
N ASN A 60 -6.63 -11.14 -4.46
CA ASN A 60 -8.07 -10.83 -4.39
C ASN A 60 -8.36 -9.33 -4.12
N GLY A 61 -7.34 -8.48 -4.00
CA GLY A 61 -7.49 -7.05 -3.74
C GLY A 61 -8.04 -6.69 -2.35
N GLN A 62 -8.11 -7.64 -1.40
CA GLN A 62 -8.76 -7.42 -0.10
C GLN A 62 -7.79 -6.96 1.00
N SER A 63 -6.50 -7.00 0.75
CA SER A 63 -5.49 -6.56 1.72
C SER A 63 -4.22 -6.08 1.02
N VAL A 64 -3.47 -5.23 1.73
CA VAL A 64 -2.14 -4.78 1.33
C VAL A 64 -1.18 -5.07 2.47
N SER A 65 -0.16 -5.89 2.23
CA SER A 65 0.97 -6.03 3.15
C SER A 65 2.02 -4.96 2.87
N TYR A 66 2.72 -4.53 3.92
CA TYR A 66 3.72 -3.49 3.80
C TYR A 66 4.98 -3.79 4.61
N VAL A 67 6.10 -3.28 4.11
CA VAL A 67 7.37 -3.20 4.84
C VAL A 67 7.93 -1.80 4.63
N LEU A 68 8.13 -1.06 5.72
CA LEU A 68 8.77 0.25 5.74
C LEU A 68 10.16 0.12 6.34
N THR A 69 11.18 0.31 5.52
CA THR A 69 12.58 0.36 5.93
C THR A 69 13.07 1.80 5.89
N VAL A 70 13.81 2.22 6.89
CA VAL A 70 14.39 3.56 6.97
C VAL A 70 15.89 3.50 7.21
N LYS A 71 16.58 4.57 6.88
CA LYS A 71 17.99 4.77 7.11
C LYS A 71 18.21 6.16 7.68
N ASP A 72 19.08 6.24 8.71
CA ASP A 72 19.51 7.49 9.37
C ASP A 72 18.33 8.37 9.85
N LEU A 73 17.20 7.74 10.23
CA LEU A 73 16.02 8.42 10.77
C LEU A 73 16.11 8.48 12.29
N GLU A 74 15.91 9.67 12.86
CA GLU A 74 15.89 9.86 14.31
C GLU A 74 14.46 10.10 14.82
N ASN A 75 14.19 9.71 16.06
CA ASN A 75 12.97 10.01 16.81
C ASN A 75 11.66 9.75 16.03
N ALA A 76 11.58 8.65 15.28
CA ALA A 76 10.40 8.29 14.51
C ALA A 76 9.13 8.25 15.40
N SER A 77 8.09 8.96 15.01
CA SER A 77 6.84 9.09 15.77
C SER A 77 5.64 8.49 15.06
N GLU A 78 5.45 8.79 13.79
CA GLU A 78 4.32 8.32 12.99
C GLU A 78 4.74 8.02 11.55
N GLY A 79 3.98 7.15 10.88
CA GLY A 79 4.10 6.87 9.45
C GLY A 79 2.72 6.60 8.89
N ASP A 80 2.26 7.46 7.98
CA ASP A 80 0.88 7.50 7.54
C ASP A 80 0.78 7.59 6.02
N ILE A 81 -0.18 6.84 5.44
CA ILE A 81 -0.57 7.02 4.04
C ILE A 81 -1.63 8.11 3.98
N HIS A 82 -1.39 9.06 3.08
CA HIS A 82 -2.27 10.19 2.78
C HIS A 82 -2.72 10.15 1.33
N LEU A 83 -3.85 10.80 1.02
CA LEU A 83 -4.26 11.08 -0.36
C LEU A 83 -3.69 12.41 -0.81
N GLY A 84 -3.23 12.47 -2.06
CA GLY A 84 -2.75 13.68 -2.70
C GLY A 84 -1.75 13.37 -3.82
N PRO A 85 -1.73 14.19 -4.88
CA PRO A 85 -0.73 14.07 -5.94
C PRO A 85 0.65 14.53 -5.44
N ALA A 86 1.67 14.28 -6.25
CA ALA A 86 3.00 14.82 -5.98
C ALA A 86 2.97 16.35 -5.86
N GLY A 87 3.65 16.88 -4.84
CA GLY A 87 3.68 18.34 -4.60
C GLY A 87 2.49 18.91 -3.83
N ALA A 88 1.55 18.09 -3.37
CA ALA A 88 0.43 18.54 -2.54
C ALA A 88 0.28 17.66 -1.28
N ASN A 89 -0.20 18.27 -0.19
CA ASN A 89 -0.59 17.57 1.02
C ASN A 89 -2.09 17.25 0.97
N GLY A 90 -2.49 16.19 1.68
CA GLY A 90 -3.88 15.77 1.77
C GLY A 90 -4.18 14.95 3.01
N PRO A 91 -5.42 14.46 3.15
CA PRO A 91 -5.88 13.80 4.36
C PRO A 91 -5.20 12.45 4.58
N LEU A 92 -4.95 12.11 5.84
CA LEU A 92 -4.55 10.78 6.29
C LEU A 92 -5.67 9.77 6.04
N VAL A 93 -5.30 8.59 5.52
CA VAL A 93 -6.25 7.51 5.23
C VAL A 93 -5.84 6.15 5.79
N VAL A 94 -4.54 5.89 6.02
CA VAL A 94 -4.07 4.66 6.69
C VAL A 94 -2.91 4.98 7.61
N LYS A 95 -2.96 4.52 8.86
CA LYS A 95 -1.80 4.50 9.76
C LYS A 95 -1.04 3.20 9.59
N ILE A 96 0.26 3.27 9.35
CA ILE A 96 1.12 2.10 9.24
C ILE A 96 2.18 2.01 10.34
N PHE A 97 2.49 3.13 10.97
CA PHE A 97 3.37 3.19 12.13
C PHE A 97 2.89 4.27 13.09
N HIS A 98 2.85 3.96 14.39
CA HIS A 98 2.59 4.93 15.44
C HIS A 98 3.35 4.52 16.71
N ALA A 99 4.20 5.38 17.19
CA ALA A 99 4.90 5.20 18.46
C ALA A 99 4.21 6.05 19.53
N ASN A 100 3.71 5.42 20.59
CA ASN A 100 3.18 6.14 21.75
C ASN A 100 4.25 7.03 22.42
N VAL A 101 5.52 6.62 22.29
CA VAL A 101 6.70 7.40 22.63
C VAL A 101 7.64 7.33 21.43
N PRO A 102 8.10 8.48 20.88
CA PRO A 102 9.01 8.47 19.74
C PRO A 102 10.22 7.58 20.01
N LYS A 103 10.66 6.83 19.00
CA LYS A 103 11.84 5.99 19.09
C LYS A 103 13.06 6.89 19.09
N LYS A 104 13.60 7.17 20.28
CA LYS A 104 14.70 8.12 20.47
C LYS A 104 16.00 7.67 19.79
N GLY A 105 16.69 8.65 19.20
CA GLY A 105 18.00 8.48 18.56
C GLY A 105 17.94 7.92 17.15
N PRO A 106 19.10 7.79 16.47
CA PRO A 106 19.19 7.35 15.09
C PRO A 106 18.79 5.89 14.96
N PHE A 107 18.06 5.60 13.88
CA PHE A 107 17.60 4.26 13.55
C PHE A 107 17.76 3.98 12.05
N SER A 108 18.26 2.78 11.74
CA SER A 108 18.27 2.23 10.38
C SER A 108 17.81 0.78 10.44
N GLY A 109 16.90 0.40 9.54
CA GLY A 109 16.30 -0.95 9.49
C GLY A 109 14.81 -0.91 9.24
N VAL A 110 14.12 -2.04 9.46
CA VAL A 110 12.67 -2.11 9.33
C VAL A 110 12.01 -1.33 10.47
N LEU A 111 11.34 -0.21 10.12
CA LEU A 111 10.62 0.62 11.07
C LEU A 111 9.25 0.05 11.40
N ALA A 112 8.56 -0.45 10.36
CA ALA A 112 7.25 -1.08 10.50
C ALA A 112 7.02 -2.13 9.41
N GLU A 113 6.30 -3.18 9.75
CA GLU A 113 5.78 -4.15 8.82
C GLU A 113 4.39 -4.61 9.27
N GLY A 114 3.55 -4.98 8.33
CA GLY A 114 2.19 -5.41 8.65
C GLY A 114 1.30 -5.57 7.43
N LYS A 115 0.01 -5.48 7.69
CA LYS A 115 -1.03 -5.59 6.68
C LYS A 115 -2.21 -4.70 7.06
N PHE A 116 -2.83 -4.07 6.06
CA PHE A 116 -4.09 -3.36 6.22
C PHE A 116 -5.15 -3.82 5.22
N THR A 117 -6.40 -3.55 5.53
CA THR A 117 -7.61 -3.89 4.78
C THR A 117 -8.53 -2.68 4.69
N ALA A 118 -9.71 -2.81 4.09
CA ALA A 118 -10.73 -1.75 4.09
C ALA A 118 -11.16 -1.32 5.51
N ALA A 119 -11.08 -2.22 6.50
CA ALA A 119 -11.44 -1.90 7.89
C ALA A 119 -10.48 -0.91 8.58
N ASP A 120 -9.25 -0.81 8.07
CA ASP A 120 -8.21 0.07 8.62
C ASP A 120 -8.22 1.46 7.98
N LEU A 121 -9.08 1.70 6.98
CA LEU A 121 -9.22 2.98 6.31
C LEU A 121 -9.84 4.03 7.24
N GLN A 122 -9.28 5.24 7.21
CA GLN A 122 -9.63 6.34 8.10
C GLN A 122 -9.95 7.62 7.32
N GLY A 123 -10.31 8.67 8.05
CA GLY A 123 -10.55 10.00 7.48
C GLY A 123 -11.60 9.96 6.38
N SER A 124 -11.27 10.53 5.23
CA SER A 124 -12.16 10.60 4.06
C SER A 124 -12.46 9.24 3.41
N MET A 125 -11.67 8.21 3.70
CA MET A 125 -11.87 6.86 3.17
C MET A 125 -12.49 5.88 4.17
N LYS A 126 -12.89 6.34 5.34
CA LYS A 126 -13.52 5.46 6.34
C LYS A 126 -14.80 4.84 5.80
N GLY A 127 -14.83 3.49 5.73
CA GLY A 127 -15.96 2.73 5.20
C GLY A 127 -15.97 2.56 3.67
N ALA A 128 -15.01 3.13 2.95
CA ALA A 128 -14.83 2.90 1.53
C ALA A 128 -14.25 1.48 1.27
N PRO A 129 -14.49 0.89 0.11
CA PRO A 129 -13.82 -0.35 -0.29
C PRO A 129 -12.32 -0.10 -0.53
N LEU A 130 -11.48 -1.11 -0.26
CA LEU A 130 -10.03 -1.00 -0.46
C LEU A 130 -9.65 -0.68 -1.92
N SER A 131 -10.48 -1.12 -2.90
CA SER A 131 -10.28 -0.84 -4.31
C SER A 131 -10.14 0.65 -4.64
N GLU A 132 -10.87 1.54 -3.95
CA GLU A 132 -10.75 2.98 -4.16
C GLU A 132 -9.36 3.50 -3.76
N LEU A 133 -8.78 3.01 -2.66
CA LEU A 133 -7.40 3.35 -2.30
C LEU A 133 -6.39 2.79 -3.31
N LEU A 134 -6.62 1.59 -3.83
CA LEU A 134 -5.76 0.98 -4.83
C LEU A 134 -5.80 1.75 -6.16
N GLU A 135 -6.92 2.36 -6.52
CA GLU A 135 -7.03 3.28 -7.66
C GLU A 135 -6.17 4.53 -7.41
N MET A 136 -6.25 5.15 -6.21
CA MET A 136 -5.37 6.27 -5.84
C MET A 136 -3.88 5.91 -5.94
N PHE A 137 -3.49 4.70 -5.54
CA PHE A 137 -2.12 4.21 -5.71
C PHE A 137 -1.72 4.12 -7.19
N ALA A 138 -2.60 3.54 -8.03
CA ALA A 138 -2.34 3.37 -9.46
C ALA A 138 -2.19 4.72 -10.20
N GLU A 139 -2.96 5.72 -9.79
CA GLU A 139 -2.95 7.08 -10.33
C GLU A 139 -1.82 7.97 -9.80
N GLY A 140 -1.09 7.52 -8.76
CA GLY A 140 -0.08 8.33 -8.09
C GLY A 140 -0.69 9.44 -7.23
N ASN A 141 -1.89 9.25 -6.71
CA ASN A 141 -2.65 10.18 -5.86
C ASN A 141 -2.62 9.78 -4.38
N ALA A 142 -1.60 9.07 -3.96
CA ALA A 142 -1.34 8.76 -2.55
C ALA A 142 0.16 8.81 -2.26
N TYR A 143 0.50 9.07 -1.00
CA TYR A 143 1.89 9.13 -0.55
C TYR A 143 2.02 8.63 0.89
N LEU A 144 3.21 8.12 1.23
CA LEU A 144 3.60 7.88 2.62
C LEU A 144 4.35 9.11 3.14
N ASN A 145 4.02 9.53 4.36
CA ASN A 145 4.75 10.51 5.14
C ASN A 145 5.24 9.88 6.44
N VAL A 146 6.49 10.13 6.82
CA VAL A 146 7.06 9.69 8.11
C VAL A 146 7.42 10.92 8.92
N HIS A 147 6.91 10.97 10.14
CA HIS A 147 7.04 12.07 11.07
C HIS A 147 8.06 11.74 12.16
N THR A 148 8.70 12.75 12.66
CA THR A 148 9.67 12.65 13.76
C THR A 148 9.39 13.69 14.83
N SER A 149 9.78 13.41 16.08
CA SER A 149 9.65 14.34 17.18
C SER A 149 10.63 14.00 18.30
N ASP A 150 11.43 14.95 18.72
CA ASP A 150 12.29 14.84 19.90
C ASP A 150 11.53 15.09 21.21
N GLY A 151 10.29 15.57 21.11
CA GLY A 151 9.42 15.90 22.24
C GLY A 151 9.70 17.27 22.85
N VAL A 152 10.51 18.12 22.22
CA VAL A 152 10.87 19.46 22.67
C VAL A 152 10.23 20.52 21.78
N ASP A 153 9.90 21.68 22.31
CA ASP A 153 9.40 22.85 21.57
C ASP A 153 10.50 23.92 21.41
N PRO A 154 10.54 24.65 20.28
CA PRO A 154 9.61 24.60 19.13
C PRO A 154 9.86 23.38 18.22
N PRO A 155 8.82 22.86 17.54
CA PRO A 155 8.96 21.77 16.58
C PRO A 155 9.69 22.21 15.32
N ASN A 156 10.14 21.23 14.52
CA ASN A 156 10.84 21.41 13.25
C ASN A 156 12.24 22.10 13.41
N SER A 157 12.90 21.76 14.51
CA SER A 157 14.23 22.31 14.84
C SER A 157 15.38 21.68 14.02
N GLY A 158 15.15 20.52 13.40
CA GLY A 158 16.15 19.81 12.60
C GLY A 158 15.85 18.33 12.41
N PRO A 159 16.78 17.54 11.88
CA PRO A 159 16.62 16.09 11.75
C PRO A 159 16.20 15.44 13.06
N GLY A 160 15.18 14.57 12.98
CA GLY A 160 14.57 13.93 14.16
C GLY A 160 13.50 14.76 14.87
N ASP A 161 13.14 15.95 14.34
CA ASP A 161 12.10 16.80 14.90
C ASP A 161 11.30 17.53 13.80
N TYR A 162 10.79 16.76 12.84
CA TYR A 162 9.90 17.25 11.78
C TYR A 162 8.49 16.68 11.98
N ARG A 163 7.68 17.34 12.81
CA ARG A 163 6.32 16.90 13.17
C ARG A 163 5.34 16.93 12.01
N LEU A 164 5.62 17.71 10.95
CA LEU A 164 4.83 17.74 9.72
C LEU A 164 5.31 16.72 8.66
N GLY A 165 6.40 16.01 8.94
CA GLY A 165 7.02 15.00 8.11
C GLY A 165 8.50 15.28 7.87
N GLU A 166 9.33 14.24 7.97
CA GLU A 166 10.77 14.31 7.70
C GLU A 166 11.13 13.68 6.35
N ILE A 167 10.50 12.56 6.02
CA ILE A 167 10.67 11.91 4.72
C ILE A 167 9.31 11.53 4.14
N ARG A 168 9.18 11.71 2.83
CA ARG A 168 7.95 11.41 2.06
C ARG A 168 8.28 10.64 0.81
N GLY A 169 7.37 9.78 0.38
CA GLY A 169 7.44 9.07 -0.90
C GLY A 169 6.08 8.95 -1.57
N GLN A 170 6.01 9.33 -2.87
CA GLN A 170 4.79 9.20 -3.66
C GLN A 170 4.59 7.74 -4.07
N ILE A 171 3.39 7.19 -3.77
CA ILE A 171 3.01 5.82 -4.14
C ILE A 171 2.55 5.85 -5.61
N LYS A 172 3.29 5.18 -6.47
CA LYS A 172 2.99 5.03 -7.91
C LYS A 172 3.66 3.78 -8.45
N ARG A 173 3.16 3.29 -9.57
CA ARG A 173 3.80 2.20 -10.34
C ARG A 173 5.02 2.68 -11.09
#